data_ce1be3c918d01fd7e5a9785dcf7845f6
#
_entry.id   ce1be3c918d01fd7e5a9785dcf7845f6
#
_cell.length_a   1.000
_cell.length_b   1.000
_cell.length_c   1.000
_cell.angle_alpha   90.00
_cell.angle_beta   90.00
_cell.angle_gamma   90.00
#
_symmetry.space_group_name_H-M   'P 1'
#
loop_
_entity.id
_entity.type
_entity.pdbx_description
1 polymer ?
#
loop_
_entity_poly.entity_id
_entity_poly.type
_entity_poly.pdbx_seq_one_letter_code
_entity_poly.pdbx_strand_id
1 'polypeptide(L)'
;MSIANDCELLNTKINKLSENFISVEFEVSADRCQTCYEAALSRLGRKISLPGFRKGKIPTQVIVQQIGVARIKAAALETLIDNTWQEAITQLSLQPTSEAHLKDEFQLSVDRFKPNKNVNFTLEAEVASSNKQIGQ
;
A
#
# COMPACT_ATOMS: atom_id res chain seq x y z
N MET A 1 -11.86 -8.18 17.91
CA MET A 1 -11.54 -7.76 17.68
C MET A 1 -10.82 -7.60 17.12
N SER A 2 -10.86 -7.48 16.79
CA SER A 2 -10.01 -7.65 16.24
C SER A 2 -9.02 -6.74 16.32
N ILE A 3 -8.14 -7.06 16.99
CA ILE A 3 -7.11 -6.34 17.22
C ILE A 3 -6.32 -6.10 16.07
N ALA A 4 -6.28 -7.01 15.22
CA ALA A 4 -5.53 -6.89 14.03
C ALA A 4 -5.94 -5.64 13.32
N ASN A 5 -7.10 -5.21 13.56
CA ASN A 5 -7.56 -4.04 12.91
C ASN A 5 -6.87 -2.81 13.34
N ASP A 6 -6.21 -2.84 14.45
CA ASP A 6 -5.55 -1.66 14.93
C ASP A 6 -4.46 -1.20 14.01
N CYS A 7 -3.86 -2.12 13.27
CA CYS A 7 -2.81 -1.76 12.36
C CYS A 7 -3.36 -1.52 10.98
N GLU A 8 -4.64 -1.52 10.86
CA GLU A 8 -5.27 -1.37 9.58
C GLU A 8 -5.45 0.07 9.17
N LEU A 9 -6.42 0.31 8.35
CA LEU A 9 -6.69 1.63 7.87
C LEU A 9 -7.28 2.50 8.96
N LEU A 10 -6.83 3.73 9.06
CA LEU A 10 -7.43 4.66 9.97
C LEU A 10 -8.74 5.16 9.39
N ASN A 11 -8.80 5.30 8.09
CA ASN A 11 -9.97 5.86 7.46
C ASN A 11 -10.04 5.44 6.00
N THR A 12 -11.23 5.17 5.52
CA THR A 12 -11.46 4.82 4.13
C THR A 12 -12.71 5.55 3.69
N LYS A 13 -12.60 6.28 2.58
CA LYS A 13 -13.73 7.02 2.09
C LYS A 13 -13.91 6.74 0.61
N ILE A 14 -15.13 6.38 0.24
CA ILE A 14 -15.45 6.07 -1.13
C ILE A 14 -16.19 7.24 -1.76
N ASN A 15 -15.80 7.59 -2.97
CA ASN A 15 -16.51 8.60 -3.74
C ASN A 15 -16.88 8.00 -5.08
N LYS A 16 -18.15 8.11 -5.45
CA LYS A 16 -18.61 7.57 -6.69
C LYS A 16 -18.45 8.63 -7.76
N LEU A 17 -17.60 8.38 -8.74
CA LEU A 17 -17.34 9.35 -9.79
C LEU A 17 -18.31 9.17 -10.95
N SER A 18 -18.75 7.95 -11.19
CA SER A 18 -19.78 7.66 -12.16
C SER A 18 -20.37 6.32 -11.79
N GLU A 19 -21.28 5.80 -12.57
CA GLU A 19 -21.91 4.54 -12.24
C GLU A 19 -20.90 3.40 -12.11
N ASN A 20 -19.87 3.43 -12.92
CA ASN A 20 -18.90 2.36 -12.95
C ASN A 20 -17.50 2.78 -12.53
N PHE A 21 -17.34 3.94 -11.99
CA PHE A 21 -16.02 4.44 -11.65
C PHE A 21 -16.04 5.08 -10.28
N ILE A 22 -15.14 4.63 -9.41
CA ILE A 22 -15.07 5.14 -8.04
C ILE A 22 -13.67 5.56 -7.70
N SER A 23 -13.55 6.40 -6.67
CA SER A 23 -12.27 6.66 -6.05
C SER A 23 -12.40 6.30 -4.58
N VAL A 24 -11.36 5.77 -4.02
CA VAL A 24 -11.33 5.39 -2.61
C VAL A 24 -10.13 6.06 -1.97
N GLU A 25 -10.39 6.86 -0.96
CA GLU A 25 -9.34 7.56 -0.23
C GLU A 25 -8.98 6.74 0.99
N PHE A 26 -7.70 6.54 1.19
CA PHE A 26 -7.21 5.76 2.32
C PHE A 26 -6.33 6.59 3.20
N GLU A 27 -6.48 6.42 4.49
CA GLU A 27 -5.53 6.96 5.45
C GLU A 27 -4.99 5.76 6.21
N VAL A 28 -3.68 5.58 6.19
CA VAL A 28 -3.03 4.42 6.79
C VAL A 28 -2.20 4.87 7.97
N SER A 29 -2.26 4.12 9.05
CA SER A 29 -1.57 4.49 10.28
C SER A 29 -0.06 4.44 10.15
N ALA A 30 0.60 5.23 10.98
CA ALA A 30 2.06 5.24 11.03
C ALA A 30 2.61 3.85 11.35
N ASP A 31 1.95 3.11 12.24
CA ASP A 31 2.41 1.77 12.60
C ASP A 31 2.39 0.85 11.41
N ARG A 32 1.36 0.91 10.61
CA ARG A 32 1.25 0.06 9.45
C ARG A 32 2.27 0.46 8.39
N CYS A 33 2.53 1.76 8.24
CA CYS A 33 3.54 2.24 7.31
C CYS A 33 4.91 1.73 7.72
N GLN A 34 5.21 1.78 9.01
CA GLN A 34 6.48 1.30 9.52
C GLN A 34 6.64 -0.20 9.29
N THR A 35 5.60 -0.95 9.55
CA THR A 35 5.62 -2.40 9.33
C THR A 35 5.86 -2.74 7.86
N CYS A 36 5.20 -2.02 6.96
CA CYS A 36 5.38 -2.25 5.54
C CYS A 36 6.79 -1.89 5.09
N TYR A 37 7.33 -0.82 5.63
CA TYR A 37 8.68 -0.39 5.30
C TYR A 37 9.70 -1.45 5.75
N GLU A 38 9.55 -1.93 6.97
CA GLU A 38 10.44 -2.95 7.50
C GLU A 38 10.35 -4.26 6.75
N ALA A 39 9.14 -4.62 6.35
CA ALA A 39 8.94 -5.83 5.57
C ALA A 39 9.60 -5.72 4.19
N ALA A 40 9.48 -4.55 3.57
CA ALA A 40 10.12 -4.31 2.27
C ALA A 40 11.63 -4.36 2.40
N LEU A 41 12.17 -3.74 3.44
CA LEU A 41 13.60 -3.71 3.70
C LEU A 41 14.12 -5.13 3.88
N SER A 42 13.42 -5.93 4.66
CA SER A 42 13.80 -7.30 4.91
C SER A 42 13.76 -8.14 3.63
N ARG A 43 12.70 -7.98 2.85
CA ARG A 43 12.52 -8.73 1.62
C ARG A 43 13.62 -8.38 0.59
N LEU A 44 13.90 -7.09 0.44
CA LEU A 44 14.91 -6.65 -0.51
C LEU A 44 16.29 -7.05 -0.03
N GLY A 45 16.51 -6.98 1.28
CA GLY A 45 17.80 -7.35 1.85
C GLY A 45 18.14 -8.80 1.64
N ARG A 46 17.14 -9.67 1.60
CA ARG A 46 17.40 -11.09 1.40
C ARG A 46 17.81 -11.40 -0.03
N LYS A 47 17.55 -10.50 -0.95
CA LYS A 47 17.88 -10.71 -2.35
C LYS A 47 19.23 -10.21 -2.76
N ILE A 48 19.89 -9.42 -1.93
CA ILE A 48 21.18 -8.87 -2.32
C ILE A 48 22.31 -9.69 -1.75
N SER A 49 23.43 -9.64 -2.44
CA SER A 49 24.65 -10.32 -2.02
C SER A 49 25.75 -9.31 -2.04
N LEU A 50 26.51 -9.22 -0.98
CA LEU A 50 27.62 -8.29 -0.91
C LEU A 50 28.88 -9.00 -0.44
N PRO A 51 30.04 -8.65 -0.98
CA PRO A 51 31.29 -9.25 -0.53
C PRO A 51 31.50 -8.96 0.96
N GLY A 52 31.96 -9.95 1.67
CA GLY A 52 32.20 -9.79 3.10
C GLY A 52 31.00 -10.08 3.98
N PHE A 53 29.83 -10.32 3.40
CA PHE A 53 28.66 -10.63 4.19
C PHE A 53 28.01 -11.91 3.69
N ARG A 54 27.50 -12.68 4.63
CA ARG A 54 26.78 -13.88 4.30
C ARG A 54 25.38 -13.46 3.89
N LYS A 55 24.82 -14.10 2.89
CA LYS A 55 23.49 -13.75 2.42
C LYS A 55 22.48 -13.87 3.56
N GLY A 56 21.66 -12.88 3.72
CA GLY A 56 20.68 -12.84 4.80
C GLY A 56 21.24 -12.31 6.11
N LYS A 57 22.55 -12.02 6.16
CA LYS A 57 23.18 -11.52 7.37
C LYS A 57 23.77 -10.14 7.20
N ILE A 58 23.31 -9.41 6.21
CA ILE A 58 23.80 -8.06 5.96
C ILE A 58 23.13 -7.10 6.92
N PRO A 59 23.88 -6.25 7.60
CA PRO A 59 23.29 -5.28 8.52
C PRO A 59 22.33 -4.34 7.80
N THR A 60 21.28 -3.96 8.50
CA THR A 60 20.25 -3.08 7.94
C THR A 60 20.82 -1.80 7.34
N GLN A 61 21.76 -1.17 8.01
CA GLN A 61 22.33 0.06 7.51
C GLN A 61 23.00 -0.13 6.17
N VAL A 62 23.67 -1.27 6.00
CA VAL A 62 24.34 -1.56 4.75
C VAL A 62 23.34 -1.82 3.65
N ILE A 63 22.24 -2.51 3.97
CA ILE A 63 21.17 -2.77 3.00
C ILE A 63 20.59 -1.45 2.51
N VAL A 64 20.31 -0.54 3.44
CA VAL A 64 19.72 0.76 3.09
C VAL A 64 20.68 1.53 2.18
N GLN A 65 21.97 1.50 2.47
CA GLN A 65 22.94 2.19 1.65
C GLN A 65 23.04 1.61 0.26
N GLN A 66 22.95 0.30 0.14
CA GLN A 66 23.08 -0.36 -1.15
C GLN A 66 21.85 -0.23 -2.01
N ILE A 67 20.68 -0.34 -1.43
CA ILE A 67 19.44 -0.30 -2.18
C ILE A 67 18.95 1.13 -2.36
N GLY A 68 19.07 1.93 -1.32
CA GLY A 68 18.58 3.30 -1.35
C GLY A 68 17.21 3.42 -0.72
N VAL A 69 17.02 4.46 0.08
CA VAL A 69 15.78 4.69 0.79
C VAL A 69 14.60 4.82 -0.17
N ALA A 70 14.79 5.52 -1.29
CA ALA A 70 13.70 5.75 -2.22
C ALA A 70 13.15 4.43 -2.78
N ARG A 71 14.04 3.50 -3.06
CA ARG A 71 13.63 2.21 -3.62
C ARG A 71 12.89 1.38 -2.58
N ILE A 72 13.36 1.43 -1.32
CA ILE A 72 12.69 0.71 -0.25
C ILE A 72 11.31 1.29 -0.01
N LYS A 73 11.20 2.62 -0.03
CA LYS A 73 9.91 3.28 0.15
C LYS A 73 8.96 2.93 -0.98
N ALA A 74 9.46 2.88 -2.21
CA ALA A 74 8.62 2.53 -3.34
C ALA A 74 8.07 1.11 -3.20
N ALA A 75 8.93 0.17 -2.81
CA ALA A 75 8.50 -1.20 -2.62
C ALA A 75 7.48 -1.32 -1.49
N ALA A 76 7.70 -0.59 -0.41
CA ALA A 76 6.78 -0.61 0.73
C ALA A 76 5.43 -0.03 0.33
N LEU A 77 5.44 1.08 -0.39
CA LEU A 77 4.20 1.73 -0.79
C LEU A 77 3.41 0.86 -1.76
N GLU A 78 4.10 0.21 -2.69
CA GLU A 78 3.46 -0.67 -3.64
C GLU A 78 2.70 -1.78 -2.91
N THR A 79 3.35 -2.41 -1.94
CA THR A 79 2.73 -3.47 -1.16
C THR A 79 1.57 -2.92 -0.33
N LEU A 80 1.75 -1.74 0.23
CA LEU A 80 0.72 -1.12 1.04
C LEU A 80 -0.53 -0.83 0.20
N ILE A 81 -0.33 -0.29 -0.99
CA ILE A 81 -1.43 0.00 -1.89
C ILE A 81 -2.18 -1.28 -2.25
N ASP A 82 -1.45 -2.33 -2.62
CA ASP A 82 -2.09 -3.58 -2.98
C ASP A 82 -2.89 -4.16 -1.82
N ASN A 83 -2.31 -4.15 -0.63
CA ASN A 83 -2.98 -4.72 0.54
C ASN A 83 -4.21 -3.91 0.93
N THR A 84 -4.12 -2.59 0.91
CA THR A 84 -5.26 -1.78 1.30
C THR A 84 -6.37 -1.88 0.27
N TRP A 85 -6.01 -2.02 -1.02
CA TRP A 85 -7.01 -2.18 -2.05
C TRP A 85 -7.77 -3.50 -1.88
N GLN A 86 -7.05 -4.58 -1.56
CA GLN A 86 -7.69 -5.87 -1.34
C GLN A 86 -8.60 -5.82 -0.11
N GLU A 87 -8.17 -5.10 0.92
CA GLU A 87 -9.00 -4.94 2.11
C GLU A 87 -10.25 -4.16 1.79
N ALA A 88 -10.13 -3.12 0.96
CA ALA A 88 -11.29 -2.32 0.58
C ALA A 88 -12.26 -3.13 -0.25
N ILE A 89 -11.75 -3.94 -1.16
CA ILE A 89 -12.61 -4.80 -1.97
C ILE A 89 -13.44 -5.69 -1.06
N THR A 90 -12.81 -6.28 -0.06
CA THR A 90 -13.49 -7.18 0.86
C THR A 90 -14.46 -6.43 1.77
N GLN A 91 -14.00 -5.35 2.38
CA GLN A 91 -14.82 -4.64 3.36
C GLN A 91 -15.99 -3.89 2.74
N LEU A 92 -15.78 -3.35 1.55
CA LEU A 92 -16.81 -2.56 0.91
C LEU A 92 -17.56 -3.35 -0.14
N SER A 93 -17.26 -4.63 -0.28
CA SER A 93 -17.93 -5.51 -1.23
C SER A 93 -17.85 -4.96 -2.65
N LEU A 94 -16.67 -4.48 -3.03
CA LEU A 94 -16.49 -3.92 -4.35
C LEU A 94 -16.32 -5.03 -5.39
N GLN A 95 -16.68 -4.74 -6.61
CA GLN A 95 -16.50 -5.69 -7.70
C GLN A 95 -15.72 -4.99 -8.80
N PRO A 96 -14.41 -4.87 -8.65
CA PRO A 96 -13.61 -4.14 -9.63
C PRO A 96 -13.55 -4.88 -10.97
N THR A 97 -13.62 -4.12 -12.04
CA THR A 97 -13.52 -4.67 -13.37
C THR A 97 -12.19 -4.33 -14.02
N SER A 98 -11.37 -3.55 -13.34
CA SER A 98 -10.04 -3.23 -13.83
C SER A 98 -9.13 -3.04 -12.62
N GLU A 99 -7.86 -2.87 -12.88
CA GLU A 99 -6.91 -2.62 -11.80
C GLU A 99 -7.10 -1.22 -11.26
N ALA A 100 -6.85 -1.06 -9.98
CA ALA A 100 -6.92 0.26 -9.37
C ALA A 100 -5.68 1.06 -9.75
N HIS A 101 -5.85 2.35 -9.89
CA HIS A 101 -4.76 3.25 -10.22
C HIS A 101 -4.66 4.33 -9.16
N LEU A 102 -3.44 4.70 -8.85
CA LEU A 102 -3.19 5.76 -7.91
C LEU A 102 -3.61 7.08 -8.58
N LYS A 103 -4.35 7.90 -7.88
CA LYS A 103 -4.78 9.17 -8.44
C LYS A 103 -3.61 10.08 -8.71
N ASP A 104 -2.68 10.16 -7.76
CA ASP A 104 -1.50 10.99 -7.93
C ASP A 104 -0.38 10.16 -8.54
N GLU A 105 0.62 10.83 -9.08
CA GLU A 105 1.75 10.15 -9.64
C GLU A 105 2.44 9.31 -8.56
N PHE A 106 2.85 8.11 -8.91
CA PHE A 106 3.45 7.19 -7.94
C PHE A 106 4.69 7.80 -7.28
N GLN A 107 5.54 8.45 -8.04
CA GLN A 107 6.76 9.03 -7.50
C GLN A 107 6.45 10.08 -6.43
N LEU A 108 5.43 10.89 -6.66
CA LEU A 108 5.03 11.87 -5.66
C LEU A 108 4.56 11.20 -4.39
N SER A 109 3.85 10.10 -4.53
CA SER A 109 3.37 9.36 -3.37
C SER A 109 4.54 8.74 -2.62
N VAL A 110 5.55 8.24 -3.33
CA VAL A 110 6.74 7.71 -2.70
C VAL A 110 7.45 8.81 -1.91
N ASP A 111 7.56 9.99 -2.49
CA ASP A 111 8.23 11.09 -1.82
C ASP A 111 7.51 11.51 -0.53
N ARG A 112 6.20 11.40 -0.53
CA ARG A 112 5.41 11.77 0.65
C ARG A 112 5.41 10.67 1.71
N PHE A 113 5.68 9.45 1.30
CA PHE A 113 5.61 8.31 2.22
C PHE A 113 6.72 8.39 3.26
N LYS A 114 6.35 8.32 4.53
CA LYS A 114 7.31 8.31 5.61
C LYS A 114 6.96 7.16 6.53
N PRO A 115 7.91 6.26 6.78
CA PRO A 115 7.60 5.01 7.50
C PRO A 115 7.01 5.18 8.90
N ASN A 116 7.26 6.30 9.54
CA ASN A 116 6.75 6.46 10.89
C ASN A 116 5.67 7.54 10.97
N LYS A 117 4.99 7.79 9.87
CA LYS A 117 3.91 8.76 9.84
C LYS A 117 2.74 8.22 9.06
N ASN A 118 1.56 8.72 9.36
CA ASN A 118 0.36 8.34 8.62
C ASN A 118 0.53 8.77 7.17
N VAL A 119 -0.03 8.00 6.26
CA VAL A 119 0.03 8.33 4.85
C VAL A 119 -1.38 8.30 4.27
N ASN A 120 -1.62 9.19 3.32
CA ASN A 120 -2.89 9.24 2.62
C ASN A 120 -2.66 9.03 1.15
N PHE A 121 -3.54 8.28 0.51
CA PHE A 121 -3.51 8.17 -0.94
C PHE A 121 -4.90 7.81 -1.43
N THR A 122 -5.14 8.01 -2.72
CA THR A 122 -6.43 7.75 -3.32
C THR A 122 -6.25 6.82 -4.51
N LEU A 123 -7.07 5.79 -4.58
CA LEU A 123 -7.07 4.88 -5.70
C LEU A 123 -8.36 5.06 -6.50
N GLU A 124 -8.25 4.94 -7.81
CA GLU A 124 -9.40 5.02 -8.68
C GLU A 124 -9.49 3.71 -9.45
N ALA A 125 -10.69 3.23 -9.64
CA ALA A 125 -10.90 1.98 -10.33
C ALA A 125 -12.29 1.90 -10.93
N GLU A 126 -12.40 1.10 -11.98
CA GLU A 126 -13.70 0.78 -12.53
C GLU A 126 -14.28 -0.37 -11.76
N VAL A 127 -15.56 -0.33 -11.51
CA VAL A 127 -16.24 -1.39 -10.80
C VAL A 127 -17.49 -1.76 -11.56
N ALA A 128 -17.98 -2.95 -11.32
CA ALA A 128 -19.22 -3.37 -11.92
C ALA A 128 -20.35 -2.49 -11.38
N SER A 129 -21.33 -2.24 -12.21
CA SER A 129 -22.43 -1.40 -11.79
C SER A 129 -23.16 -2.10 -10.67
N SER A 130 -23.14 -1.48 -9.52
CA SER A 130 -23.68 -2.15 -8.39
C SER A 130 -25.16 -2.20 -8.39
N ASN A 131 -25.75 -1.39 -9.18
CA ASN A 131 -27.13 -1.41 -9.14
C ASN A 131 -27.63 -2.68 -9.64
N LYS A 132 -26.82 -3.45 -10.23
CA LYS A 132 -27.23 -4.63 -10.59
C LYS A 132 -27.60 -5.37 -9.51
N GLN A 133 -27.10 -5.17 -8.54
CA GLN A 133 -27.39 -5.92 -7.54
C GLN A 133 -28.32 -5.35 -6.78
N ILE A 134 -28.57 -4.61 -6.97
CA ILE A 134 -29.40 -4.24 -6.29
C ILE A 134 -30.40 -4.34 -6.46
N GLY A 135 -30.45 -4.56 -6.73
CA GLY A 135 -31.15 -4.77 -6.72
C GLY A 135 -31.43 -5.10 -6.67
N GLN A 136 -31.27 -5.08 -6.66
CA GLN A 136 -31.59 -5.37 -6.41
C GLN A 136 -31.74 -5.60 -6.17
#